data_616f1680c7fe16e8fa12911bfa97cf2d
#
_entry.id   616f1680c7fe16e8fa12911bfa97cf2d
#
_cell.length_a   1.000
_cell.length_b   1.000
_cell.length_c   1.000
_cell.angle_alpha   90.00
_cell.angle_beta   90.00
_cell.angle_gamma   90.00
#
_symmetry.space_group_name_H-M   'P 1'
#
loop_
_entity.id
_entity.type
_entity.pdbx_description
1 polymer ?
#
loop_
_entity_poly.entity_id
_entity_poly.type
_entity_poly.pdbx_seq_one_letter_code
_entity_poly.pdbx_strand_id
1 'polypeptide(L)'
;MCGRFTLYDLSKFNINIKNEFKPNFNISPGSSILILNENKSPIIINWGITANWSEKVKIFNSRSETLMVKKSFNNMKRCIFLANGYYEWKRIGQNKIPFYHFLSDEIMFFAGIYNDDGACIVTRESYQKINQIHSRQPVLLKYDNFNTWFDKTHDFECQFSMKMNIYEVKKVVNSIKNNSIENIQKAKN
;
A
#
# COMPACT_ATOMS: atom_id res chain seq x y z
N MET A 1 -3.61 0.02 9.96
CA MET A 1 -3.55 0.81 8.71
C MET A 1 -2.24 0.48 8.03
N CYS A 2 -2.25 0.22 6.73
CA CYS A 2 -1.03 -0.09 5.98
C CYS A 2 -0.03 1.06 6.12
N GLY A 3 1.02 0.84 6.90
CA GLY A 3 2.04 1.84 7.20
C GLY A 3 3.43 1.43 6.71
N ARG A 4 3.54 0.31 5.99
CA ARG A 4 4.80 -0.17 5.47
C ARG A 4 4.59 -1.16 4.34
N PHE A 5 5.32 -1.02 3.23
CA PHE A 5 5.25 -1.95 2.11
C PHE A 5 6.62 -2.15 1.44
N THR A 6 6.68 -3.06 0.49
CA THR A 6 7.89 -3.37 -0.27
C THR A 6 7.64 -3.13 -1.74
N LEU A 7 8.68 -2.64 -2.43
CA LEU A 7 8.78 -2.66 -3.88
C LEU A 7 10.25 -2.90 -4.22
N TYR A 8 10.60 -4.14 -4.50
CA TYR A 8 11.99 -4.56 -4.74
C TYR A 8 12.19 -5.25 -6.08
N ASP A 9 11.12 -5.70 -6.70
CA ASP A 9 11.14 -6.35 -8.02
C ASP A 9 10.02 -5.78 -8.90
N LEU A 10 10.40 -5.27 -10.06
CA LEU A 10 9.49 -4.71 -11.07
C LEU A 10 9.34 -5.62 -12.30
N SER A 11 10.03 -6.75 -12.36
CA SER A 11 10.08 -7.62 -13.55
C SER A 11 8.69 -8.10 -14.00
N LYS A 12 7.76 -8.25 -13.06
CA LYS A 12 6.39 -8.70 -13.34
C LYS A 12 5.41 -7.58 -13.69
N PHE A 13 5.83 -6.30 -13.62
CA PHE A 13 4.90 -5.17 -13.80
C PHE A 13 4.74 -4.73 -15.26
N ASN A 14 5.48 -5.24 -16.19
CA ASN A 14 5.47 -4.81 -17.60
C ASN A 14 5.40 -3.26 -17.76
N ILE A 15 6.17 -2.56 -16.93
CA ILE A 15 6.19 -1.10 -16.86
C ILE A 15 7.56 -0.62 -17.30
N ASN A 16 7.58 0.22 -18.31
CA ASN A 16 8.83 0.87 -18.73
C ASN A 16 9.09 2.09 -17.84
N ILE A 17 10.01 1.93 -16.88
CA ILE A 17 10.44 3.01 -16.01
C ILE A 17 11.72 3.60 -16.56
N LYS A 18 11.65 4.86 -16.99
CA LYS A 18 12.81 5.60 -17.52
C LYS A 18 13.84 5.97 -16.46
N ASN A 19 13.47 5.90 -15.18
CA ASN A 19 14.33 6.30 -14.06
C ASN A 19 14.94 5.07 -13.38
N GLU A 20 16.11 5.25 -12.75
CA GLU A 20 16.72 4.20 -11.94
C GLU A 20 15.76 3.77 -10.81
N PHE A 21 15.25 2.57 -10.91
CA PHE A 21 14.51 1.92 -9.83
C PHE A 21 15.50 1.34 -8.81
N LYS A 22 15.32 1.70 -7.55
CA LYS A 22 16.08 1.11 -6.43
C LYS A 22 15.19 0.20 -5.61
N PRO A 23 15.53 -1.10 -5.49
CA PRO A 23 14.77 -2.01 -4.65
C PRO A 23 14.62 -1.49 -3.22
N ASN A 24 13.40 -1.55 -2.69
CA ASN A 24 13.13 -1.14 -1.33
C ASN A 24 12.25 -2.18 -0.62
N PHE A 25 12.82 -2.76 0.43
CA PHE A 25 12.16 -3.77 1.27
C PHE A 25 11.45 -3.16 2.49
N ASN A 26 11.45 -1.83 2.65
CA ASN A 26 10.94 -1.20 3.87
C ASN A 26 10.44 0.23 3.63
N ILE A 27 9.60 0.43 2.62
CA ILE A 27 9.01 1.73 2.28
C ILE A 27 8.10 2.19 3.41
N SER A 28 8.37 3.37 3.96
CA SER A 28 7.62 3.98 5.06
C SER A 28 6.91 5.25 4.63
N PRO A 29 5.89 5.72 5.37
CA PRO A 29 5.30 7.04 5.16
C PRO A 29 6.36 8.14 5.07
N GLY A 30 6.16 9.09 4.15
CA GLY A 30 7.10 10.17 3.85
C GLY A 30 8.17 9.81 2.80
N SER A 31 8.28 8.54 2.40
CA SER A 31 9.21 8.15 1.32
C SER A 31 8.70 8.57 -0.05
N SER A 32 9.62 8.80 -0.98
CA SER A 32 9.30 8.84 -2.41
C SER A 32 8.94 7.44 -2.91
N ILE A 33 7.83 7.33 -3.61
CA ILE A 33 7.24 6.08 -4.07
C ILE A 33 6.91 6.12 -5.55
N LEU A 34 6.84 4.97 -6.17
CA LEU A 34 6.38 4.78 -7.54
C LEU A 34 4.90 4.42 -7.55
N ILE A 35 4.12 5.18 -8.30
CA ILE A 35 2.70 4.94 -8.54
C ILE A 35 2.39 4.97 -10.03
N LEU A 36 1.24 4.42 -10.43
CA LEU A 36 0.63 4.68 -11.73
C LEU A 36 -0.44 5.75 -11.58
N ASN A 37 -0.37 6.79 -12.40
CA ASN A 37 -1.40 7.82 -12.49
C ASN A 37 -2.62 7.33 -13.31
N GLU A 38 -3.62 8.18 -13.50
CA GLU A 38 -4.84 7.89 -14.27
C GLU A 38 -4.58 7.47 -15.73
N ASN A 39 -3.47 7.88 -16.31
CA ASN A 39 -3.03 7.47 -17.64
C ASN A 39 -2.22 6.17 -17.63
N LYS A 40 -2.19 5.47 -16.49
CA LYS A 40 -1.36 4.27 -16.25
C LYS A 40 0.15 4.53 -16.47
N SER A 41 0.56 5.79 -16.39
CA SER A 41 1.96 6.19 -16.51
C SER A 41 2.64 6.18 -15.15
N PRO A 42 3.88 5.64 -15.04
CA PRO A 42 4.61 5.64 -13.79
C PRO A 42 5.09 7.05 -13.45
N ILE A 43 4.83 7.47 -12.22
CA ILE A 43 5.34 8.72 -11.65
C ILE A 43 5.92 8.48 -10.24
N ILE A 44 6.88 9.30 -9.87
CA ILE A 44 7.45 9.30 -8.52
C ILE A 44 6.84 10.44 -7.73
N ILE A 45 6.32 10.15 -6.53
CA ILE A 45 5.65 11.10 -5.66
C ILE A 45 5.89 10.74 -4.20
N ASN A 46 5.68 11.65 -3.26
CA ASN A 46 5.82 11.37 -1.84
C ASN A 46 4.60 10.59 -1.30
N TRP A 47 4.84 9.61 -0.44
CA TRP A 47 3.76 8.97 0.30
C TRP A 47 3.34 9.82 1.48
N GLY A 48 2.22 10.50 1.33
CA GLY A 48 1.61 11.37 2.31
C GLY A 48 1.08 12.66 1.69
N ILE A 49 -0.20 12.94 1.91
CA ILE A 49 -0.90 14.14 1.45
C ILE A 49 -1.04 15.08 2.63
N THR A 50 -0.79 16.36 2.44
CA THR A 50 -1.04 17.36 3.49
C THR A 50 -2.54 17.48 3.77
N ALA A 51 -2.90 17.43 5.04
CA ALA A 51 -4.30 17.60 5.44
C ALA A 51 -4.78 19.02 5.16
N ASN A 52 -5.99 19.19 4.62
CA ASN A 52 -6.53 20.50 4.29
C ASN A 52 -6.84 21.38 5.53
N TRP A 53 -6.81 20.81 6.73
CA TRP A 53 -7.03 21.53 7.99
C TRP A 53 -5.72 21.84 8.75
N SER A 54 -4.57 21.32 8.30
CA SER A 54 -3.27 21.58 8.95
C SER A 54 -2.12 21.20 8.06
N GLU A 55 -1.24 22.13 7.76
CA GLU A 55 -0.01 21.90 6.99
C GLU A 55 0.98 20.92 7.66
N LYS A 56 0.87 20.79 8.99
CA LYS A 56 1.74 19.89 9.78
C LYS A 56 1.28 18.43 9.77
N VAL A 57 0.05 18.15 9.34
CA VAL A 57 -0.53 16.82 9.36
C VAL A 57 -0.46 16.18 7.99
N LYS A 58 0.16 15.01 7.90
CA LYS A 58 0.19 14.20 6.67
C LYS A 58 -0.76 13.01 6.78
N ILE A 59 -1.53 12.78 5.74
CA ILE A 59 -2.47 11.66 5.59
C ILE A 59 -1.80 10.60 4.71
N PHE A 60 -1.51 9.44 5.28
CA PHE A 60 -0.86 8.33 4.57
C PHE A 60 -1.86 7.28 4.07
N ASN A 61 -3.06 7.25 4.67
CA ASN A 61 -4.12 6.32 4.32
C ASN A 61 -5.47 7.02 4.34
N SER A 62 -6.33 6.71 3.39
CA SER A 62 -7.75 7.06 3.35
C SER A 62 -8.59 5.79 3.53
N ARG A 63 -9.81 5.95 4.05
CA ARG A 63 -10.75 4.82 4.20
C ARG A 63 -11.68 4.76 3.00
N SER A 64 -11.87 3.59 2.39
CA SER A 64 -12.79 3.39 1.26
C SER A 64 -14.21 3.82 1.63
N GLU A 65 -14.64 3.54 2.85
CA GLU A 65 -15.98 3.82 3.36
C GLU A 65 -16.31 5.33 3.40
N THR A 66 -15.30 6.16 3.47
CA THR A 66 -15.49 7.62 3.54
C THR A 66 -14.84 8.39 2.38
N LEU A 67 -14.25 7.66 1.42
CA LEU A 67 -13.48 8.25 0.34
C LEU A 67 -14.32 9.19 -0.54
N MET A 68 -15.57 8.81 -0.81
CA MET A 68 -16.47 9.57 -1.70
C MET A 68 -17.20 10.70 -0.98
N VAL A 69 -17.25 10.69 0.36
CA VAL A 69 -18.04 11.68 1.12
C VAL A 69 -17.19 12.74 1.82
N LYS A 70 -15.92 12.45 2.07
CA LYS A 70 -15.02 13.42 2.71
C LYS A 70 -14.56 14.49 1.74
N LYS A 71 -14.88 15.76 2.03
CA LYS A 71 -14.46 16.94 1.26
C LYS A 71 -12.95 16.97 1.00
N SER A 72 -12.14 16.46 1.95
CA SER A 72 -10.67 16.37 1.82
C SER A 72 -10.19 15.56 0.62
N PHE A 73 -11.03 14.69 0.06
CA PHE A 73 -10.66 13.79 -1.02
C PHE A 73 -11.41 14.06 -2.34
N ASN A 74 -12.33 15.06 -2.38
CA ASN A 74 -13.17 15.31 -3.56
C ASN A 74 -12.38 15.60 -4.83
N ASN A 75 -11.30 16.38 -4.72
CA ASN A 75 -10.47 16.81 -5.85
C ASN A 75 -9.24 15.92 -6.06
N MET A 76 -9.13 14.80 -5.35
CA MET A 76 -8.01 13.90 -5.52
C MET A 76 -8.19 13.04 -6.77
N LYS A 77 -7.09 12.89 -7.50
CA LYS A 77 -6.98 11.95 -8.61
C LYS A 77 -6.79 10.53 -8.09
N ARG A 78 -7.19 9.54 -8.88
CA ARG A 78 -6.95 8.12 -8.56
C ARG A 78 -5.56 7.73 -9.03
N CYS A 79 -4.91 6.88 -8.25
CA CYS A 79 -3.63 6.27 -8.60
C CYS A 79 -3.57 4.82 -8.11
N ILE A 80 -2.51 4.13 -8.51
CA ILE A 80 -2.25 2.76 -8.12
C ILE A 80 -0.84 2.68 -7.56
N PHE A 81 -0.71 2.22 -6.32
CA PHE A 81 0.59 1.91 -5.71
C PHE A 81 1.03 0.52 -6.18
N LEU A 82 2.29 0.41 -6.53
CA LEU A 82 2.92 -0.85 -6.90
C LEU A 82 3.61 -1.44 -5.68
N ALA A 83 3.39 -2.72 -5.41
CA ALA A 83 3.99 -3.39 -4.26
C ALA A 83 4.27 -4.87 -4.55
N ASN A 84 5.33 -5.41 -3.95
CA ASN A 84 5.56 -6.86 -3.89
C ASN A 84 4.93 -7.46 -2.63
N GLY A 85 4.62 -6.64 -1.63
CA GLY A 85 3.96 -7.02 -0.40
C GLY A 85 3.87 -5.88 0.59
N TYR A 86 3.24 -6.11 1.72
CA TYR A 86 3.13 -5.12 2.79
C TYR A 86 3.25 -5.74 4.17
N TYR A 87 3.52 -4.90 5.18
CA TYR A 87 3.62 -5.31 6.58
C TYR A 87 2.45 -4.79 7.38
N GLU A 88 1.98 -5.62 8.31
CA GLU A 88 1.12 -5.23 9.41
C GLU A 88 1.59 -5.86 10.71
N TRP A 89 1.25 -5.23 11.83
CA TRP A 89 1.71 -5.63 13.15
C TRP A 89 0.56 -6.17 13.99
N LYS A 90 0.66 -7.46 14.34
CA LYS A 90 -0.23 -8.04 15.33
C LYS A 90 0.16 -7.54 16.73
N ARG A 91 -0.82 -7.05 17.48
CA ARG A 91 -0.62 -6.66 18.87
C ARG A 91 -0.99 -7.82 19.78
N ILE A 92 -0.03 -8.20 20.66
CA ILE A 92 -0.23 -9.20 21.73
C ILE A 92 0.27 -8.54 23.00
N GLY A 93 -0.65 -8.03 23.81
CA GLY A 93 -0.29 -7.18 24.97
C GLY A 93 0.47 -5.93 24.50
N GLN A 94 1.66 -5.71 25.03
CA GLN A 94 2.54 -4.59 24.66
C GLN A 94 3.42 -4.88 23.42
N ASN A 95 3.47 -6.13 22.99
CA ASN A 95 4.32 -6.54 21.87
C ASN A 95 3.65 -6.24 20.53
N LYS A 96 4.47 -5.81 19.56
CA LYS A 96 4.08 -5.65 18.15
C LYS A 96 4.89 -6.63 17.32
N ILE A 97 4.22 -7.62 16.76
CA ILE A 97 4.81 -8.69 15.98
C ILE A 97 4.56 -8.39 14.50
N PRO A 98 5.59 -8.19 13.68
CA PRO A 98 5.44 -7.87 12.26
C PRO A 98 5.09 -9.11 11.44
N PHE A 99 4.10 -8.97 10.55
CA PHE A 99 3.70 -9.96 9.57
C PHE A 99 3.85 -9.40 8.15
N TYR A 100 4.40 -10.18 7.25
CA TYR A 100 4.51 -9.86 5.84
C TYR A 100 3.37 -10.52 5.06
N HIS A 101 2.71 -9.74 4.23
CA HIS A 101 1.59 -10.13 3.39
C HIS A 101 1.99 -9.99 1.94
N PHE A 102 1.80 -11.04 1.13
CA PHE A 102 2.17 -11.03 -0.28
C PHE A 102 1.33 -12.05 -1.08
N LEU A 103 1.33 -11.90 -2.40
CA LEU A 103 0.76 -12.87 -3.32
C LEU A 103 1.88 -13.75 -3.88
N SER A 104 1.66 -15.07 -3.94
CA SER A 104 2.60 -15.96 -4.64
C SER A 104 2.56 -15.67 -6.13
N ASP A 105 3.71 -15.40 -6.71
CA ASP A 105 3.89 -15.21 -8.15
C ASP A 105 3.12 -14.04 -8.79
N GLU A 106 2.43 -13.22 -7.98
CA GLU A 106 1.69 -12.06 -8.41
C GLU A 106 2.23 -10.79 -7.75
N ILE A 107 2.03 -9.68 -8.42
CA ILE A 107 2.27 -8.34 -7.91
C ILE A 107 1.02 -7.81 -7.22
N MET A 108 1.20 -6.89 -6.30
CA MET A 108 0.11 -6.24 -5.60
C MET A 108 -0.08 -4.82 -6.11
N PHE A 109 -1.31 -4.49 -6.42
CA PHE A 109 -1.73 -3.14 -6.78
C PHE A 109 -2.64 -2.61 -5.68
N PHE A 110 -2.20 -1.55 -4.98
CA PHE A 110 -3.06 -0.90 -3.99
C PHE A 110 -3.78 0.27 -4.61
N ALA A 111 -5.09 0.37 -4.40
CA ALA A 111 -5.84 1.56 -4.70
C ALA A 111 -5.26 2.75 -3.92
N GLY A 112 -5.06 3.87 -4.60
CA GLY A 112 -4.53 5.09 -4.02
C GLY A 112 -5.20 6.33 -4.59
N ILE A 113 -5.05 7.43 -3.89
CA ILE A 113 -5.40 8.77 -4.37
C ILE A 113 -4.20 9.69 -4.25
N TYR A 114 -4.12 10.72 -5.10
CA TYR A 114 -3.00 11.64 -5.11
C TYR A 114 -3.40 13.04 -5.56
N ASN A 115 -2.57 14.01 -5.27
CA ASN A 115 -2.55 15.36 -5.80
C ASN A 115 -1.08 15.80 -5.98
N ASP A 116 -0.83 17.07 -6.23
CA ASP A 116 0.54 17.59 -6.45
C ASP A 116 1.42 17.53 -5.18
N ASP A 117 0.84 17.42 -3.98
CA ASP A 117 1.56 17.34 -2.71
C ASP A 117 2.00 15.90 -2.36
N GLY A 118 1.26 14.88 -2.81
CA GLY A 118 1.59 13.50 -2.51
C GLY A 118 0.48 12.50 -2.82
N ALA A 119 0.67 11.28 -2.34
CA ALA A 119 -0.30 10.19 -2.51
C ALA A 119 -0.61 9.49 -1.18
N CYS A 120 -1.79 8.90 -1.07
CA CYS A 120 -2.14 8.04 0.06
C CYS A 120 -2.84 6.75 -0.38
N ILE A 121 -2.61 5.68 0.39
CA ILE A 121 -3.20 4.36 0.13
C ILE A 121 -4.66 4.35 0.58
N VAL A 122 -5.56 3.80 -0.23
CA VAL A 122 -6.93 3.53 0.18
C VAL A 122 -6.98 2.21 0.92
N THR A 123 -7.59 2.22 2.10
CA THR A 123 -7.72 1.05 2.97
C THR A 123 -9.19 0.71 3.21
N ARG A 124 -9.45 -0.55 3.50
CA ARG A 124 -10.77 -1.07 3.88
C ARG A 124 -10.68 -1.90 5.16
N GLU A 125 -11.81 -2.33 5.69
CA GLU A 125 -11.82 -3.39 6.69
C GLU A 125 -11.16 -4.64 6.16
N SER A 126 -10.34 -5.27 7.00
CA SER A 126 -9.70 -6.52 6.65
C SER A 126 -10.64 -7.70 6.92
N TYR A 127 -10.46 -8.76 6.16
CA TYR A 127 -11.29 -9.95 6.28
C TYR A 127 -10.44 -11.21 6.44
N GLN A 128 -11.11 -12.30 6.88
CA GLN A 128 -10.51 -13.61 7.07
C GLN A 128 -9.24 -13.59 7.95
N LYS A 129 -8.16 -14.22 7.49
CA LYS A 129 -6.90 -14.35 8.23
C LYS A 129 -6.21 -13.00 8.48
N ILE A 130 -6.39 -12.02 7.59
CA ILE A 130 -5.77 -10.68 7.74
C ILE A 130 -6.33 -9.99 8.98
N ASN A 131 -7.63 -10.12 9.24
CA ASN A 131 -8.28 -9.50 10.40
C ASN A 131 -7.72 -10.00 11.76
N GLN A 132 -7.15 -11.20 11.79
CA GLN A 132 -6.48 -11.72 12.99
C GLN A 132 -5.18 -10.99 13.33
N ILE A 133 -4.63 -10.23 12.38
CA ILE A 133 -3.41 -9.46 12.54
C ILE A 133 -3.73 -7.98 12.72
N HIS A 134 -4.54 -7.42 11.84
CA HIS A 134 -4.92 -6.02 11.85
C HIS A 134 -6.30 -5.82 11.23
N SER A 135 -7.13 -4.93 11.81
CA SER A 135 -8.51 -4.65 11.35
C SER A 135 -8.60 -3.90 10.02
N ARG A 136 -7.50 -3.42 9.49
CA ARG A 136 -7.44 -2.69 8.20
C ARG A 136 -6.44 -3.33 7.25
N GLN A 137 -6.77 -3.31 5.95
CA GLN A 137 -5.88 -3.73 4.87
C GLN A 137 -5.95 -2.74 3.70
N PRO A 138 -4.96 -2.70 2.79
CA PRO A 138 -5.07 -1.99 1.52
C PRO A 138 -6.25 -2.52 0.69
N VAL A 139 -6.90 -1.64 -0.06
CA VAL A 139 -7.79 -2.06 -1.15
C VAL A 139 -6.91 -2.58 -2.27
N LEU A 140 -7.02 -3.88 -2.56
CA LEU A 140 -6.26 -4.53 -3.64
C LEU A 140 -7.04 -4.45 -4.94
N LEU A 141 -6.34 -4.15 -6.02
CA LEU A 141 -6.89 -4.10 -7.38
C LEU A 141 -6.31 -5.26 -8.20
N LYS A 142 -7.14 -5.85 -9.07
CA LYS A 142 -6.66 -6.64 -10.20
C LYS A 142 -6.46 -5.72 -11.40
N TYR A 143 -5.62 -6.13 -12.33
CA TYR A 143 -5.35 -5.35 -13.54
C TYR A 143 -6.66 -5.00 -14.30
N ASP A 144 -7.59 -5.92 -14.36
CA ASP A 144 -8.89 -5.74 -15.02
C ASP A 144 -9.78 -4.66 -14.36
N ASN A 145 -9.51 -4.34 -13.09
CA ASN A 145 -10.26 -3.33 -12.34
C ASN A 145 -9.63 -1.92 -12.41
N PHE A 146 -8.55 -1.73 -13.14
CA PHE A 146 -7.89 -0.42 -13.20
C PHE A 146 -8.82 0.65 -13.79
N ASN A 147 -9.54 0.33 -14.85
CA ASN A 147 -10.45 1.29 -15.46
C ASN A 147 -11.57 1.70 -14.50
N THR A 148 -12.25 0.74 -13.87
CA THR A 148 -13.31 1.04 -12.88
C THR A 148 -12.76 1.82 -11.69
N TRP A 149 -11.50 1.57 -11.30
CA TRP A 149 -10.84 2.36 -10.26
C TRP A 149 -10.65 3.82 -10.71
N PHE A 150 -10.04 4.05 -11.86
CA PHE A 150 -9.80 5.40 -12.40
C PHE A 150 -11.08 6.17 -12.69
N ASP A 151 -12.10 5.51 -13.23
CA ASP A 151 -13.42 6.09 -13.53
C ASP A 151 -14.30 6.30 -12.30
N LYS A 152 -13.80 5.96 -11.09
CA LYS A 152 -14.51 6.06 -9.80
C LYS A 152 -15.80 5.21 -9.73
N THR A 153 -15.90 4.17 -10.55
CA THR A 153 -17.02 3.20 -10.57
C THR A 153 -16.68 1.90 -9.86
N HIS A 154 -15.50 1.82 -9.21
CA HIS A 154 -15.05 0.63 -8.51
C HIS A 154 -15.97 0.29 -7.33
N ASP A 155 -16.45 -0.94 -7.32
CA ASP A 155 -17.21 -1.50 -6.21
C ASP A 155 -16.26 -2.00 -5.12
N PHE A 156 -16.22 -1.32 -3.99
CA PHE A 156 -15.41 -1.69 -2.84
C PHE A 156 -15.93 -2.94 -2.11
N GLU A 157 -17.18 -3.31 -2.31
CA GLU A 157 -17.77 -4.53 -1.74
C GLU A 157 -17.36 -5.77 -2.53
N CYS A 158 -16.95 -5.60 -3.79
CA CYS A 158 -16.43 -6.68 -4.61
C CYS A 158 -15.14 -7.22 -4.00
N GLN A 159 -15.27 -8.33 -3.28
CA GLN A 159 -14.16 -8.96 -2.59
C GLN A 159 -13.43 -9.89 -3.57
N PHE A 160 -12.19 -9.55 -3.89
CA PHE A 160 -11.33 -10.49 -4.59
C PHE A 160 -10.80 -11.51 -3.60
N SER A 161 -11.13 -12.76 -3.83
CA SER A 161 -10.48 -13.89 -3.16
C SER A 161 -9.04 -14.04 -3.70
N MET A 162 -8.17 -13.13 -3.31
CA MET A 162 -6.74 -13.29 -3.55
C MET A 162 -6.17 -14.23 -2.48
N LYS A 163 -5.45 -15.25 -2.92
CA LYS A 163 -4.77 -16.17 -2.00
C LYS A 163 -3.58 -15.47 -1.36
N MET A 164 -3.85 -14.75 -0.27
CA MET A 164 -2.82 -14.03 0.50
C MET A 164 -1.97 -15.00 1.30
N ASN A 165 -0.65 -14.92 1.11
CA ASN A 165 0.32 -15.56 1.98
C ASN A 165 0.72 -14.60 3.08
N ILE A 166 0.82 -15.12 4.31
CA ILE A 166 1.09 -14.34 5.50
C ILE A 166 2.02 -15.13 6.39
N TYR A 167 3.11 -14.51 6.84
CA TYR A 167 3.99 -15.08 7.86
C TYR A 167 4.64 -14.01 8.72
N GLU A 168 5.02 -14.38 9.91
CA GLU A 168 5.80 -13.53 10.82
C GLU A 168 7.20 -13.31 10.25
N VAL A 169 7.66 -12.05 10.29
CA VAL A 169 9.01 -11.67 9.87
C VAL A 169 9.86 -11.21 11.04
N LYS A 170 11.16 -11.14 10.83
CA LYS A 170 12.10 -10.64 11.83
C LYS A 170 11.77 -9.20 12.22
N LYS A 171 11.96 -8.86 13.50
CA LYS A 171 11.75 -7.50 14.06
C LYS A 171 12.67 -6.43 13.45
N VAL A 172 13.65 -6.79 12.63
CA VAL A 172 14.53 -5.85 11.93
C VAL A 172 13.73 -4.84 11.07
N VAL A 173 12.55 -5.24 10.58
CA VAL A 173 11.64 -4.38 9.80
C VAL A 173 11.10 -3.20 10.61
N ASN A 174 11.13 -3.24 11.93
CA ASN A 174 10.63 -2.16 12.78
C ASN A 174 11.43 -0.87 12.61
N SER A 175 12.74 -0.98 12.32
CA SER A 175 13.56 0.19 12.02
C SER A 175 13.48 0.55 10.53
N ILE A 176 13.08 1.78 10.22
CA ILE A 176 13.03 2.29 8.84
C ILE A 176 14.42 2.38 8.18
N LYS A 177 15.49 2.32 8.98
CA LYS A 177 16.87 2.32 8.47
C LYS A 177 17.27 0.98 7.84
N ASN A 178 16.56 -0.10 8.19
CA ASN A 178 16.82 -1.42 7.64
C ASN A 178 16.09 -1.58 6.31
N ASN A 179 16.86 -1.70 5.25
CA ASN A 179 16.36 -1.91 3.89
C ASN A 179 17.15 -3.04 3.23
N SER A 180 16.79 -4.28 3.56
CA SER A 180 17.44 -5.47 3.03
C SER A 180 16.45 -6.61 2.86
N ILE A 181 16.84 -7.65 2.14
CA ILE A 181 16.04 -8.87 1.96
C ILE A 181 15.68 -9.54 3.31
N GLU A 182 16.44 -9.28 4.37
CA GLU A 182 16.13 -9.81 5.71
C GLU A 182 14.78 -9.34 6.24
N ASN A 183 14.28 -8.18 5.77
CA ASN A 183 13.00 -7.62 6.19
C ASN A 183 11.82 -8.51 5.81
N ILE A 184 11.95 -9.27 4.71
CA ILE A 184 10.93 -10.22 4.24
C ILE A 184 11.22 -11.66 4.62
N GLN A 185 12.30 -11.94 5.35
CA GLN A 185 12.60 -13.30 5.79
C GLN A 185 11.68 -13.72 6.94
N LYS A 186 11.18 -14.95 6.84
CA LYS A 186 10.37 -15.57 7.91
C LYS A 186 11.16 -15.58 9.20
N ALA A 187 10.52 -15.17 10.31
CA ALA A 187 11.12 -15.34 11.62
C ALA A 187 11.40 -16.83 11.87
N LYS A 188 12.58 -17.13 12.41
CA LYS A 188 12.87 -18.50 12.90
C LYS A 188 12.16 -18.65 14.25
N ASN A 189 11.40 -19.72 14.37
CA ASN A 189 10.87 -20.17 15.65
C ASN A 189 12.01 -20.59 16.58
#